data_f830894b2b82be385b723dc67b952e97
#
_entry.id   f830894b2b82be385b723dc67b952e97
#
_cell.length_a   1.000
_cell.length_b   1.000
_cell.length_c   1.000
_cell.angle_alpha   90.00
_cell.angle_beta   90.00
_cell.angle_gamma   90.00
#
_symmetry.space_group_name_H-M   'P 1'
#
loop_
_entity.id
_entity.type
_entity.pdbx_description
1 polymer ?
#
loop_
_entity_poly.entity_id
_entity_poly.type
_entity_poly.pdbx_seq_one_letter_code
_entity_poly.pdbx_strand_id
1 'polypeptide(L)'
;MAKEPGFANVKEQLGKWWKDCHITRQKASIEKTAQRLYARKAHNYDPVEKAIGVPWYMVAVIDERESGARGGVLHNGEMIVGKNRKTRLVPAGRGPFSTWYESAIDALSMPGKNFDRVPRDKWSIELVLYCLVAYNGWGYRQYHPRTPSPYIWSCTNIYDNSPRGKYVADGKWGEGVTDQQIGCAPLLKALFELDKSKPKVEPKTAGVVVEATGAGAVVVASVVAATQAPMEYMPYIFAGAAVLGVLTWLTMRWYRRRSPV
;
A
#
# COMPACT_ATOMS: atom_id res chain seq x y z
N MET A 1 4.95 2.83 30.10
CA MET A 1 4.13 2.53 28.90
C MET A 1 3.48 1.18 29.09
N ALA A 2 2.18 1.04 28.82
CA ALA A 2 1.54 -0.26 28.90
C ALA A 2 2.13 -1.19 27.83
N LYS A 3 2.32 -2.44 28.21
CA LYS A 3 2.86 -3.46 27.34
C LYS A 3 1.86 -3.73 26.21
N GLU A 4 2.28 -3.60 24.97
CA GLU A 4 1.48 -3.98 23.82
C GLU A 4 1.07 -5.45 23.95
N PRO A 5 -0.22 -5.78 23.73
CA PRO A 5 -0.63 -7.17 23.75
C PRO A 5 0.02 -7.90 22.58
N GLY A 6 0.55 -9.09 22.82
CA GLY A 6 1.04 -9.95 21.74
C GLY A 6 -0.09 -10.32 20.77
N PHE A 7 0.22 -10.53 19.50
CA PHE A 7 -0.76 -10.88 18.46
C PHE A 7 -1.65 -12.07 18.85
N ALA A 8 -1.06 -13.11 19.43
CA ALA A 8 -1.80 -14.31 19.87
C ALA A 8 -2.96 -13.97 20.85
N ASN A 9 -2.78 -12.95 21.69
CA ASN A 9 -3.76 -12.57 22.70
C ASN A 9 -4.98 -11.80 22.14
N VAL A 10 -4.92 -11.35 20.91
CA VAL A 10 -5.99 -10.53 20.29
C VAL A 10 -6.47 -11.06 18.95
N LYS A 11 -5.77 -12.03 18.37
CA LYS A 11 -6.04 -12.61 17.06
C LYS A 11 -7.50 -13.08 16.92
N GLU A 12 -7.95 -13.88 17.88
CA GLU A 12 -9.30 -14.45 17.85
C GLU A 12 -10.38 -13.37 17.89
N GLN A 13 -10.23 -12.37 18.75
CA GLN A 13 -11.15 -11.23 18.84
C GLN A 13 -11.18 -10.44 17.53
N LEU A 14 -10.02 -10.13 16.94
CA LEU A 14 -9.94 -9.39 15.68
C LEU A 14 -10.57 -10.18 14.53
N GLY A 15 -10.32 -11.48 14.44
CA GLY A 15 -10.93 -12.37 13.47
C GLY A 15 -12.45 -12.46 13.62
N LYS A 16 -12.95 -12.58 14.86
CA LYS A 16 -14.39 -12.56 15.15
C LYS A 16 -15.00 -11.22 14.71
N TRP A 17 -14.43 -10.08 15.11
CA TRP A 17 -14.92 -8.77 14.73
C TRP A 17 -14.90 -8.56 13.21
N TRP A 18 -13.88 -9.03 12.51
CA TRP A 18 -13.82 -8.96 11.06
C TRP A 18 -14.94 -9.76 10.38
N LYS A 19 -15.23 -10.97 10.87
CA LYS A 19 -16.33 -11.81 10.38
C LYS A 19 -17.69 -11.15 10.56
N ASP A 20 -17.94 -10.62 11.77
CA ASP A 20 -19.23 -10.06 12.16
C ASP A 20 -19.43 -8.63 11.66
N CYS A 21 -18.36 -7.99 11.19
CA CYS A 21 -18.35 -6.61 10.75
C CYS A 21 -19.18 -6.39 9.48
N HIS A 22 -20.13 -5.46 9.54
CA HIS A 22 -20.87 -4.92 8.39
C HIS A 22 -20.93 -3.40 8.46
N ILE A 23 -21.10 -2.75 7.28
CA ILE A 23 -21.14 -1.31 7.14
C ILE A 23 -22.50 -0.82 7.62
N THR A 24 -22.51 0.16 8.51
CA THR A 24 -23.73 0.74 9.13
C THR A 24 -24.06 2.13 8.60
N ARG A 25 -23.07 2.86 8.09
CA ARG A 25 -23.25 4.23 7.58
C ARG A 25 -22.22 4.56 6.50
N GLN A 26 -22.46 5.65 5.76
CA GLN A 26 -21.55 6.19 4.72
C GLN A 26 -21.19 5.20 3.58
N LYS A 27 -22.07 4.25 3.24
CA LYS A 27 -21.77 3.20 2.24
C LYS A 27 -21.26 3.77 0.92
N ALA A 28 -21.95 4.76 0.33
CA ALA A 28 -21.53 5.37 -0.93
C ALA A 28 -20.16 6.07 -0.83
N SER A 29 -19.86 6.71 0.32
CA SER A 29 -18.55 7.34 0.54
C SER A 29 -17.44 6.29 0.67
N ILE A 30 -17.71 5.16 1.32
CA ILE A 30 -16.78 4.03 1.45
C ILE A 30 -16.46 3.46 0.06
N GLU A 31 -17.48 3.19 -0.75
CA GLU A 31 -17.32 2.67 -2.12
C GLU A 31 -16.51 3.63 -3.00
N LYS A 32 -16.84 4.93 -2.98
CA LYS A 32 -16.11 5.97 -3.72
C LYS A 32 -14.66 6.08 -3.27
N THR A 33 -14.41 6.02 -1.96
CA THR A 33 -13.07 6.06 -1.39
C THR A 33 -12.27 4.84 -1.78
N ALA A 34 -12.86 3.63 -1.68
CA ALA A 34 -12.21 2.40 -2.11
C ALA A 34 -11.84 2.41 -3.59
N GLN A 35 -12.73 2.90 -4.47
CA GLN A 35 -12.43 3.07 -5.90
C GLN A 35 -11.25 4.00 -6.14
N ARG A 36 -11.18 5.13 -5.42
CA ARG A 36 -10.07 6.08 -5.50
C ARG A 36 -8.75 5.49 -5.02
N LEU A 37 -8.76 4.75 -3.92
CA LEU A 37 -7.59 4.04 -3.41
C LEU A 37 -7.14 2.94 -4.38
N TYR A 38 -8.10 2.16 -4.91
CA TYR A 38 -7.80 1.10 -5.88
C TYR A 38 -7.17 1.65 -7.16
N ALA A 39 -7.65 2.79 -7.67
CA ALA A 39 -7.06 3.46 -8.83
C ALA A 39 -5.59 3.87 -8.60
N ARG A 40 -5.17 4.09 -7.35
CA ARG A 40 -3.80 4.42 -6.98
C ARG A 40 -2.91 3.20 -6.72
N LYS A 41 -3.49 2.00 -6.68
CA LYS A 41 -2.80 0.76 -6.31
C LYS A 41 -1.47 0.59 -7.03
N ALA A 42 -1.50 0.58 -8.37
CA ALA A 42 -0.33 0.30 -9.20
C ALA A 42 0.81 1.32 -9.05
N HIS A 43 0.47 2.59 -8.84
CA HIS A 43 1.47 3.67 -8.82
C HIS A 43 1.96 4.03 -7.42
N ASN A 44 1.11 3.87 -6.39
CA ASN A 44 1.45 4.28 -5.04
C ASN A 44 1.72 3.08 -4.13
N TYR A 45 0.82 2.08 -4.10
CA TYR A 45 0.82 1.07 -3.04
C TYR A 45 1.58 -0.19 -3.40
N ASP A 46 1.46 -0.70 -4.64
CA ASP A 46 2.21 -1.87 -5.12
C ASP A 46 3.74 -1.67 -5.05
N PRO A 47 4.31 -0.48 -5.35
CA PRO A 47 5.74 -0.23 -5.15
C PRO A 47 6.18 -0.39 -3.70
N VAL A 48 5.38 0.06 -2.72
CA VAL A 48 5.67 -0.09 -1.29
C VAL A 48 5.59 -1.57 -0.89
N GLU A 49 4.51 -2.28 -1.28
CA GLU A 49 4.40 -3.72 -1.05
C GLU A 49 5.56 -4.50 -1.66
N LYS A 50 5.96 -4.15 -2.87
CA LYS A 50 7.12 -4.78 -3.54
C LYS A 50 8.42 -4.56 -2.77
N ALA A 51 8.63 -3.38 -2.23
CA ALA A 51 9.85 -3.02 -1.51
C ALA A 51 9.96 -3.71 -0.15
N ILE A 52 8.92 -3.62 0.67
CA ILE A 52 8.98 -3.99 2.09
C ILE A 52 8.01 -5.11 2.50
N GLY A 53 7.21 -5.64 1.57
CA GLY A 53 6.33 -6.78 1.84
C GLY A 53 5.06 -6.48 2.61
N VAL A 54 4.80 -5.22 2.96
CA VAL A 54 3.55 -4.80 3.59
C VAL A 54 2.44 -4.76 2.54
N PRO A 55 1.29 -5.43 2.75
CA PRO A 55 0.24 -5.52 1.74
C PRO A 55 -0.26 -4.15 1.28
N TRP A 56 -0.42 -3.97 -0.04
CA TRP A 56 -0.84 -2.72 -0.66
C TRP A 56 -2.12 -2.13 -0.05
N TYR A 57 -3.09 -2.98 0.28
CA TYR A 57 -4.36 -2.55 0.87
C TYR A 57 -4.20 -2.02 2.30
N MET A 58 -3.24 -2.53 3.06
CA MET A 58 -2.90 -1.97 4.37
C MET A 58 -2.28 -0.58 4.23
N VAL A 59 -1.34 -0.41 3.30
CA VAL A 59 -0.74 0.90 2.99
C VAL A 59 -1.81 1.90 2.56
N ALA A 60 -2.74 1.48 1.69
CA ALA A 60 -3.81 2.32 1.17
C ALA A 60 -4.77 2.83 2.25
N VAL A 61 -5.19 1.98 3.19
CA VAL A 61 -6.11 2.41 4.25
C VAL A 61 -5.41 3.28 5.31
N ILE A 62 -4.11 3.10 5.53
CA ILE A 62 -3.31 4.01 6.37
C ILE A 62 -3.22 5.38 5.69
N ASP A 63 -2.87 5.45 4.40
CA ASP A 63 -2.78 6.72 3.65
C ASP A 63 -4.10 7.50 3.69
N GLU A 64 -5.23 6.79 3.56
CA GLU A 64 -6.54 7.42 3.70
C GLU A 64 -6.79 7.96 5.11
N ARG A 65 -6.45 7.20 6.14
CA ARG A 65 -6.65 7.60 7.53
C ARG A 65 -5.80 8.79 7.93
N GLU A 66 -4.54 8.84 7.49
CA GLU A 66 -3.59 9.88 7.87
C GLU A 66 -3.79 11.18 7.06
N SER A 67 -3.94 11.08 5.75
CA SER A 67 -3.94 12.26 4.87
C SER A 67 -5.15 12.39 3.94
N GLY A 68 -6.12 11.47 4.01
CA GLY A 68 -7.16 11.33 2.99
C GLY A 68 -6.57 10.95 1.63
N ALA A 69 -5.45 10.26 1.62
CA ALA A 69 -4.66 9.89 0.44
C ALA A 69 -4.34 11.12 -0.46
N ARG A 70 -3.96 12.25 0.14
CA ARG A 70 -3.67 13.51 -0.55
C ARG A 70 -2.17 13.81 -0.66
N GLY A 71 -1.31 12.83 -0.37
CA GLY A 71 0.15 12.95 -0.48
C GLY A 71 0.84 13.54 0.75
N GLY A 72 0.18 13.54 1.91
CA GLY A 72 0.83 13.77 3.20
C GLY A 72 1.76 12.61 3.55
N VAL A 73 2.75 12.84 4.42
CA VAL A 73 3.62 11.76 4.92
C VAL A 73 2.77 10.69 5.61
N LEU A 74 3.13 9.43 5.42
CA LEU A 74 2.32 8.33 5.94
C LEU A 74 2.28 8.29 7.48
N HIS A 75 3.25 8.85 8.16
CA HIS A 75 3.37 8.86 9.62
C HIS A 75 2.18 9.51 10.36
N ASN A 76 1.68 10.63 9.84
CA ASN A 76 0.72 11.51 10.55
C ASN A 76 -0.01 12.48 9.61
N GLY A 77 0.10 12.29 8.31
CA GLY A 77 -0.60 13.08 7.29
C GLY A 77 -0.06 14.48 7.03
N GLU A 78 1.05 14.91 7.66
CA GLU A 78 1.61 16.25 7.39
C GLU A 78 1.99 16.43 5.91
N MET A 79 1.58 17.55 5.34
CA MET A 79 1.80 17.90 3.91
C MET A 79 3.20 18.49 3.70
N ILE A 80 4.23 17.68 3.97
CA ILE A 80 5.65 18.10 3.95
C ILE A 80 6.51 17.37 2.90
N VAL A 81 5.96 16.42 2.18
CA VAL A 81 6.67 15.71 1.09
C VAL A 81 7.20 16.72 0.07
N GLY A 82 8.47 16.58 -0.32
CA GLY A 82 9.16 17.52 -1.23
C GLY A 82 9.51 18.89 -0.64
N LYS A 83 9.29 19.12 0.65
CA LYS A 83 9.48 20.44 1.29
C LYS A 83 10.67 20.46 2.24
N ASN A 84 11.71 19.82 2.07
CA ASN A 84 12.91 19.83 2.94
C ASN A 84 12.62 20.15 4.43
N ARG A 85 11.57 19.53 4.99
CA ARG A 85 11.13 19.69 6.38
C ARG A 85 10.90 18.33 7.03
N LYS A 86 11.11 18.26 8.35
CA LYS A 86 10.80 17.11 9.17
C LYS A 86 9.40 17.22 9.77
N THR A 87 8.80 16.08 10.16
CA THR A 87 7.52 16.04 10.85
C THR A 87 7.59 16.83 12.17
N ARG A 88 6.49 17.51 12.51
CA ARG A 88 6.29 18.21 13.78
C ARG A 88 5.31 17.47 14.68
N LEU A 89 4.30 16.81 14.08
CA LEU A 89 3.37 15.95 14.79
C LEU A 89 4.07 14.61 15.11
N VAL A 90 3.49 13.87 16.04
CA VAL A 90 4.01 12.55 16.44
C VAL A 90 3.83 11.53 15.30
N PRO A 91 4.88 10.79 14.96
CA PRO A 91 6.27 10.88 15.43
C PRO A 91 6.99 12.11 14.85
N ALA A 92 7.54 12.97 15.71
CA ALA A 92 8.26 14.16 15.29
C ALA A 92 9.69 13.84 14.82
N GLY A 93 10.24 14.72 13.96
CA GLY A 93 11.64 14.63 13.54
C GLY A 93 11.90 13.67 12.38
N ARG A 94 10.86 13.07 11.77
CA ARG A 94 11.00 12.17 10.62
C ARG A 94 11.17 12.97 9.31
N GLY A 95 11.95 12.42 8.39
CA GLY A 95 12.30 13.08 7.13
C GLY A 95 13.53 13.99 7.21
N PRO A 96 13.75 14.91 6.25
CA PRO A 96 12.85 15.25 5.15
C PRO A 96 12.67 14.12 4.14
N PHE A 97 11.52 14.07 3.47
CA PHE A 97 11.20 13.09 2.45
C PHE A 97 11.02 13.78 1.10
N SER A 98 11.73 13.32 0.07
CA SER A 98 11.61 13.83 -1.30
C SER A 98 10.33 13.32 -1.95
N THR A 99 9.93 12.10 -1.63
CA THR A 99 8.76 11.43 -2.20
C THR A 99 7.84 10.89 -1.10
N TRP A 100 6.56 10.71 -1.46
CA TRP A 100 5.60 10.00 -0.61
C TRP A 100 6.03 8.55 -0.33
N TYR A 101 6.61 7.90 -1.33
CA TYR A 101 7.13 6.54 -1.25
C TYR A 101 8.18 6.37 -0.14
N GLU A 102 9.17 7.28 -0.07
CA GLU A 102 10.17 7.28 1.00
C GLU A 102 9.51 7.40 2.38
N SER A 103 8.53 8.29 2.51
CA SER A 103 7.81 8.47 3.78
C SER A 103 6.99 7.23 4.16
N ALA A 104 6.42 6.53 3.17
CA ALA A 104 5.66 5.31 3.40
C ALA A 104 6.54 4.16 3.91
N ILE A 105 7.69 3.94 3.27
CA ILE A 105 8.65 2.94 3.72
C ILE A 105 9.14 3.26 5.13
N ASP A 106 9.54 4.50 5.38
CA ASP A 106 10.03 4.92 6.70
C ASP A 106 8.97 4.71 7.79
N ALA A 107 7.72 5.10 7.55
CA ALA A 107 6.63 4.97 8.52
C ALA A 107 6.32 3.51 8.90
N LEU A 108 6.41 2.60 7.93
CA LEU A 108 6.07 1.18 8.12
C LEU A 108 7.25 0.36 8.68
N SER A 109 8.48 0.83 8.50
CA SER A 109 9.72 0.17 8.95
C SER A 109 10.33 0.78 10.20
N MET A 110 9.77 1.89 10.71
CA MET A 110 10.33 2.58 11.88
C MET A 110 10.30 1.71 13.15
N PRO A 111 11.20 1.95 14.11
CA PRO A 111 11.21 1.25 15.40
C PRO A 111 9.84 1.26 16.09
N GLY A 112 9.38 0.10 16.57
CA GLY A 112 8.06 -0.07 17.17
C GLY A 112 6.96 -0.43 16.18
N LYS A 113 7.15 -0.23 14.87
CA LYS A 113 6.26 -0.75 13.81
C LYS A 113 6.85 -2.01 13.20
N ASN A 114 8.01 -1.92 12.53
CA ASN A 114 8.75 -3.04 11.97
C ASN A 114 7.88 -3.99 11.10
N PHE A 115 6.89 -3.44 10.39
CA PHE A 115 5.96 -4.25 9.59
C PHE A 115 6.66 -4.87 8.37
N ASP A 116 7.77 -4.27 7.92
CA ASP A 116 8.69 -4.78 6.91
C ASP A 116 9.36 -6.12 7.29
N ARG A 117 9.36 -6.48 8.59
CA ARG A 117 9.91 -7.74 9.09
C ARG A 117 8.90 -8.89 9.06
N VAL A 118 7.65 -8.65 8.74
CA VAL A 118 6.64 -9.68 8.59
C VAL A 118 6.87 -10.42 7.27
N PRO A 119 7.10 -11.75 7.29
CA PRO A 119 7.22 -12.52 6.05
C PRO A 119 5.97 -12.40 5.18
N ARG A 120 6.15 -12.27 3.87
CA ARG A 120 5.05 -12.00 2.92
C ARG A 120 3.92 -13.03 2.97
N ASP A 121 4.26 -14.29 3.22
CA ASP A 121 3.33 -15.42 3.32
C ASP A 121 2.57 -15.49 4.66
N LYS A 122 2.91 -14.62 5.62
CA LYS A 122 2.31 -14.61 6.97
C LYS A 122 1.19 -13.60 7.14
N TRP A 123 0.96 -12.74 6.15
CA TRP A 123 -0.10 -11.76 6.23
C TRP A 123 -1.48 -12.41 6.19
N SER A 124 -2.16 -12.43 7.34
CA SER A 124 -3.58 -12.73 7.47
C SER A 124 -4.35 -11.45 7.77
N ILE A 125 -5.67 -11.48 7.60
CA ILE A 125 -6.50 -10.30 7.92
C ILE A 125 -6.40 -9.92 9.40
N GLU A 126 -6.29 -10.90 10.30
CA GLU A 126 -6.13 -10.65 11.73
C GLU A 126 -4.81 -9.95 12.02
N LEU A 127 -3.73 -10.32 11.31
CA LEU A 127 -2.43 -9.68 11.45
C LEU A 127 -2.44 -8.26 10.88
N VAL A 128 -3.10 -8.03 9.74
CA VAL A 128 -3.32 -6.67 9.20
C VAL A 128 -4.06 -5.80 10.20
N LEU A 129 -5.16 -6.29 10.77
CA LEU A 129 -5.93 -5.55 11.78
C LEU A 129 -5.10 -5.28 13.05
N TYR A 130 -4.30 -6.24 13.48
CA TYR A 130 -3.37 -6.06 14.60
C TYR A 130 -2.36 -4.94 14.31
N CYS A 131 -1.72 -4.98 13.14
CA CYS A 131 -0.77 -3.96 12.73
C CYS A 131 -1.41 -2.58 12.60
N LEU A 132 -2.66 -2.48 12.11
CA LEU A 132 -3.41 -1.23 12.05
C LEU A 132 -3.72 -0.66 13.46
N VAL A 133 -4.06 -1.54 14.44
CA VAL A 133 -4.19 -1.12 15.84
C VAL A 133 -2.86 -0.63 16.39
N ALA A 134 -1.77 -1.36 16.16
CA ALA A 134 -0.43 -0.97 16.59
C ALA A 134 0.03 0.34 15.92
N TYR A 135 -0.40 0.59 14.66
CA TYR A 135 -0.12 1.83 13.94
C TYR A 135 -0.78 3.04 14.62
N ASN A 136 -2.06 2.93 14.91
CA ASN A 136 -2.82 3.99 15.61
C ASN A 136 -2.48 4.09 17.10
N GLY A 137 -1.94 3.02 17.69
CA GLY A 137 -1.66 2.90 19.12
C GLY A 137 -2.73 2.16 19.92
N TRP A 138 -2.32 1.61 21.06
CA TRP A 138 -3.14 0.74 21.89
C TRP A 138 -4.03 1.45 22.90
N GLY A 139 -4.10 2.80 22.85
CA GLY A 139 -4.81 3.63 23.84
C GLY A 139 -6.28 3.26 24.01
N TYR A 140 -7.01 2.97 22.91
CA TYR A 140 -8.41 2.53 23.00
C TYR A 140 -8.54 1.23 23.79
N ARG A 141 -7.74 0.23 23.49
CA ARG A 141 -7.81 -1.05 24.20
C ARG A 141 -7.41 -0.93 25.65
N GLN A 142 -6.47 -0.07 25.97
CA GLN A 142 -5.93 0.12 27.30
C GLN A 142 -6.86 0.92 28.21
N TYR A 143 -7.33 2.06 27.72
CA TYR A 143 -8.06 3.03 28.56
C TYR A 143 -9.58 3.00 28.31
N HIS A 144 -10.02 2.50 27.16
CA HIS A 144 -11.42 2.45 26.74
C HIS A 144 -11.78 1.08 26.16
N PRO A 145 -11.59 -0.04 26.90
CA PRO A 145 -11.68 -1.40 26.36
C PRO A 145 -13.07 -1.77 25.82
N ARG A 146 -14.12 -1.02 26.20
CA ARG A 146 -15.46 -1.19 25.68
C ARG A 146 -15.73 -0.44 24.36
N THR A 147 -14.81 0.45 23.96
CA THR A 147 -14.90 1.23 22.73
C THR A 147 -13.87 0.73 21.72
N PRO A 148 -14.27 -0.06 20.72
CA PRO A 148 -13.38 -0.45 19.63
C PRO A 148 -12.81 0.79 18.94
N SER A 149 -11.50 0.75 18.58
CA SER A 149 -10.83 1.89 17.95
C SER A 149 -11.57 2.35 16.68
N PRO A 150 -12.05 3.58 16.61
CA PRO A 150 -12.69 4.11 15.41
C PRO A 150 -11.74 4.23 14.23
N TYR A 151 -10.43 4.31 14.47
CA TYR A 151 -9.43 4.21 13.41
C TYR A 151 -9.63 2.98 12.54
N ILE A 152 -10.01 1.86 13.17
CA ILE A 152 -10.27 0.59 12.49
C ILE A 152 -11.74 0.43 12.15
N TRP A 153 -12.66 0.67 13.11
CA TRP A 153 -14.02 0.16 13.07
C TRP A 153 -15.09 1.24 12.83
N SER A 154 -14.75 2.52 12.70
CA SER A 154 -15.71 3.56 12.39
C SER A 154 -16.49 3.24 11.10
N CYS A 155 -17.79 3.54 11.08
CA CYS A 155 -18.76 3.20 10.03
C CYS A 155 -19.10 1.70 9.96
N THR A 156 -18.87 0.95 11.03
CA THR A 156 -19.29 -0.46 11.15
C THR A 156 -20.09 -0.67 12.44
N ASN A 157 -20.88 -1.76 12.46
CA ASN A 157 -21.59 -2.21 13.65
C ASN A 157 -20.68 -2.42 14.86
N ILE A 158 -19.42 -2.77 14.66
CA ILE A 158 -18.44 -3.02 15.74
C ILE A 158 -18.23 -1.75 16.58
N TYR A 159 -18.09 -0.59 15.95
CA TYR A 159 -17.95 0.69 16.64
C TYR A 159 -19.30 1.33 16.91
N ASP A 160 -20.24 1.34 15.96
CA ASP A 160 -21.48 2.09 16.05
C ASP A 160 -22.45 1.51 17.10
N ASN A 161 -22.34 0.22 17.42
CA ASN A 161 -23.13 -0.46 18.48
C ASN A 161 -22.39 -0.52 19.83
N SER A 162 -21.18 0.06 19.94
CA SER A 162 -20.41 0.13 21.19
C SER A 162 -20.64 1.44 21.92
N PRO A 163 -20.23 1.57 23.20
CA PRO A 163 -20.13 2.87 23.86
C PRO A 163 -19.25 3.80 23.01
N ARG A 164 -19.83 4.92 22.55
CA ARG A 164 -19.16 5.85 21.66
C ARG A 164 -18.16 6.71 22.39
N GLY A 165 -17.07 7.02 21.72
CA GLY A 165 -16.05 7.94 22.19
C GLY A 165 -14.85 7.92 21.25
N LYS A 166 -14.09 9.00 21.28
CA LYS A 166 -12.83 9.10 20.54
C LYS A 166 -11.87 10.08 21.21
N TYR A 167 -10.59 9.95 20.92
CA TYR A 167 -9.65 11.01 21.23
C TYR A 167 -9.91 12.21 20.32
N VAL A 168 -10.29 13.35 20.92
CA VAL A 168 -10.59 14.61 20.20
C VAL A 168 -9.36 15.51 20.09
N ALA A 169 -8.34 15.25 20.89
CA ALA A 169 -7.01 15.81 20.84
C ALA A 169 -6.04 14.82 21.50
N ASP A 170 -4.75 15.10 21.45
CA ASP A 170 -3.74 14.25 22.10
C ASP A 170 -4.04 14.09 23.60
N GLY A 171 -4.20 12.84 24.03
CA GLY A 171 -4.56 12.50 25.42
C GLY A 171 -5.96 12.92 25.90
N LYS A 172 -6.77 13.63 25.08
CA LYS A 172 -8.09 14.12 25.48
C LYS A 172 -9.20 13.22 24.91
N TRP A 173 -9.89 12.52 25.81
CA TRP A 173 -11.06 11.69 25.49
C TRP A 173 -12.34 12.53 25.37
N GLY A 174 -13.11 12.27 24.30
CA GLY A 174 -14.46 12.78 24.10
C GLY A 174 -15.48 11.66 24.24
N GLU A 175 -16.12 11.54 25.39
CA GLU A 175 -17.19 10.57 25.62
C GLU A 175 -18.41 10.90 24.77
N GLY A 176 -19.07 9.89 24.21
CA GLY A 176 -20.25 10.06 23.35
C GLY A 176 -19.94 10.61 21.96
N VAL A 177 -18.74 11.09 21.70
CA VAL A 177 -18.34 11.64 20.40
C VAL A 177 -18.18 10.53 19.39
N THR A 178 -18.89 10.62 18.25
CA THR A 178 -18.79 9.66 17.15
C THR A 178 -17.71 10.10 16.17
N ASP A 179 -16.81 9.20 15.81
CA ASP A 179 -15.85 9.45 14.72
C ASP A 179 -16.57 9.45 13.38
N GLN A 180 -16.41 10.53 12.60
CA GLN A 180 -17.02 10.68 11.27
C GLN A 180 -16.08 10.21 10.14
N GLN A 181 -14.81 10.00 10.43
CA GLN A 181 -13.87 9.49 9.45
C GLN A 181 -14.10 7.98 9.25
N ILE A 182 -14.05 7.54 7.99
CA ILE A 182 -14.23 6.11 7.65
C ILE A 182 -13.08 5.29 8.26
N GLY A 183 -13.40 4.19 8.91
CA GLY A 183 -12.42 3.27 9.49
C GLY A 183 -11.71 2.42 8.45
N CYS A 184 -10.59 1.80 8.85
CA CYS A 184 -9.84 0.91 7.96
C CYS A 184 -10.65 -0.33 7.55
N ALA A 185 -11.40 -0.94 8.47
CA ALA A 185 -12.10 -2.20 8.21
C ALA A 185 -13.16 -2.10 7.10
N PRO A 186 -14.07 -1.11 7.07
CA PRO A 186 -15.01 -0.99 5.95
C PRO A 186 -14.31 -0.67 4.63
N LEU A 187 -13.19 0.07 4.63
CA LEU A 187 -12.40 0.31 3.42
C LEU A 187 -11.74 -0.99 2.93
N LEU A 188 -11.16 -1.80 3.81
CA LEU A 188 -10.58 -3.10 3.45
C LEU A 188 -11.64 -4.03 2.83
N LYS A 189 -12.85 -4.09 3.40
CA LYS A 189 -13.95 -4.88 2.81
C LYS A 189 -14.26 -4.41 1.39
N ALA A 190 -14.42 -3.11 1.19
CA ALA A 190 -14.71 -2.55 -0.13
C ALA A 190 -13.55 -2.74 -1.13
N LEU A 191 -12.30 -2.62 -0.70
CA LEU A 191 -11.12 -2.88 -1.53
C LEU A 191 -11.05 -4.35 -1.95
N PHE A 192 -11.33 -5.30 -1.04
CA PHE A 192 -11.34 -6.72 -1.38
C PHE A 192 -12.43 -7.09 -2.37
N GLU A 193 -13.61 -6.47 -2.30
CA GLU A 193 -14.65 -6.68 -3.32
C GLU A 193 -14.22 -6.13 -4.69
N LEU A 194 -13.57 -4.97 -4.75
CA LEU A 194 -13.03 -4.41 -5.99
C LEU A 194 -11.92 -5.29 -6.58
N ASP A 195 -11.02 -5.82 -5.75
CA ASP A 195 -9.90 -6.65 -6.22
C ASP A 195 -10.38 -8.00 -6.75
N LYS A 196 -11.44 -8.60 -6.16
CA LYS A 196 -12.09 -9.81 -6.67
C LYS A 196 -12.81 -9.58 -7.99
N SER A 197 -13.44 -8.41 -8.18
CA SER A 197 -14.23 -8.09 -9.36
C SER A 197 -13.38 -7.76 -10.60
N LYS A 198 -12.09 -7.46 -10.42
CA LYS A 198 -11.16 -7.21 -11.53
C LYS A 198 -10.56 -8.53 -11.99
N PRO A 199 -10.54 -8.83 -13.31
CA PRO A 199 -9.83 -9.99 -13.81
C PRO A 199 -8.35 -9.88 -13.40
N LYS A 200 -7.81 -10.95 -12.84
CA LYS A 200 -6.37 -11.06 -12.63
C LYS A 200 -5.73 -11.00 -14.00
N VAL A 201 -5.16 -9.85 -14.35
CA VAL A 201 -4.33 -9.74 -15.56
C VAL A 201 -3.06 -10.51 -15.24
N GLU A 202 -2.99 -11.75 -15.71
CA GLU A 202 -1.72 -12.47 -15.76
C GLU A 202 -0.72 -11.53 -16.45
N PRO A 203 0.47 -11.30 -15.87
CA PRO A 203 1.49 -10.57 -16.58
C PRO A 203 1.71 -11.32 -17.89
N LYS A 204 1.38 -10.69 -19.01
CA LYS A 204 1.76 -11.22 -20.32
C LYS A 204 3.27 -11.33 -20.27
N THR A 205 3.77 -12.55 -20.05
CA THR A 205 5.16 -12.89 -20.28
C THR A 205 5.43 -12.43 -21.71
N ALA A 206 6.35 -11.50 -21.88
CA ALA A 206 6.82 -11.12 -23.20
C ALA A 206 7.44 -12.38 -23.79
N GLY A 207 6.63 -13.14 -24.48
CA GLY A 207 7.07 -14.33 -25.22
C GLY A 207 7.98 -13.84 -26.34
N VAL A 208 9.25 -14.15 -26.26
CA VAL A 208 10.14 -14.05 -27.40
C VAL A 208 9.71 -15.16 -28.36
N VAL A 209 8.92 -14.81 -29.36
CA VAL A 209 8.62 -15.72 -30.48
C VAL A 209 9.87 -15.72 -31.37
N VAL A 210 10.63 -16.78 -31.28
CA VAL A 210 11.74 -17.08 -32.23
C VAL A 210 11.15 -17.89 -33.37
N GLU A 211 10.78 -17.24 -34.45
CA GLU A 211 10.50 -17.95 -35.71
C GLU A 211 11.82 -18.27 -36.41
N ALA A 212 12.18 -19.54 -36.45
CA ALA A 212 13.29 -20.03 -37.23
C ALA A 212 12.82 -20.27 -38.68
N THR A 213 13.04 -19.31 -39.55
CA THR A 213 12.95 -19.55 -41.00
C THR A 213 14.34 -19.88 -41.52
N GLY A 214 14.42 -20.97 -42.30
CA GLY A 214 15.69 -21.54 -42.79
C GLY A 214 16.63 -20.53 -43.46
N ALA A 215 17.92 -20.68 -43.16
CA ALA A 215 19.08 -19.97 -43.74
C ALA A 215 19.16 -18.45 -43.40
N GLY A 216 19.17 -18.11 -42.14
CA GLY A 216 19.51 -16.78 -41.65
C GLY A 216 18.57 -16.37 -40.48
N ALA A 217 19.02 -16.60 -39.26
CA ALA A 217 18.23 -16.18 -38.09
C ALA A 217 18.17 -14.65 -38.02
N VAL A 218 17.02 -14.07 -38.39
CA VAL A 218 16.70 -12.68 -38.10
C VAL A 218 15.97 -12.67 -36.78
N VAL A 219 16.65 -12.26 -35.72
CA VAL A 219 16.00 -12.00 -34.43
C VAL A 219 15.24 -10.70 -34.57
N VAL A 220 13.94 -10.79 -34.85
CA VAL A 220 13.03 -9.66 -34.75
C VAL A 220 12.56 -9.62 -33.29
N ALA A 221 13.26 -8.89 -32.45
CA ALA A 221 12.74 -8.54 -31.14
C ALA A 221 11.63 -7.51 -31.31
N SER A 222 10.40 -7.99 -31.51
CA SER A 222 9.21 -7.13 -31.43
C SER A 222 9.04 -6.75 -29.96
N VAL A 223 9.60 -5.62 -29.58
CA VAL A 223 9.27 -4.97 -28.32
C VAL A 223 7.84 -4.45 -28.45
N VAL A 224 6.85 -5.28 -28.14
CA VAL A 224 5.52 -4.82 -27.79
C VAL A 224 5.64 -4.28 -26.36
N ALA A 225 6.32 -3.14 -26.24
CA ALA A 225 6.44 -2.43 -24.99
C ALA A 225 5.31 -1.43 -24.91
N ALA A 226 4.46 -1.65 -23.94
CA ALA A 226 3.95 -0.61 -23.09
C ALA A 226 3.30 0.61 -23.77
N THR A 227 2.10 0.42 -24.27
CA THR A 227 1.18 1.55 -24.47
C THR A 227 0.63 2.12 -23.15
N GLN A 228 1.20 1.76 -22.00
CA GLN A 228 0.75 2.19 -20.67
C GLN A 228 1.87 2.56 -19.69
N ALA A 229 3.10 2.80 -20.16
CA ALA A 229 4.12 3.37 -19.29
C ALA A 229 3.86 4.88 -19.11
N PRO A 230 3.92 5.40 -17.87
CA PRO A 230 3.86 6.84 -17.64
C PRO A 230 4.93 7.57 -18.44
N MET A 231 4.62 8.75 -18.96
CA MET A 231 5.51 9.55 -19.85
C MET A 231 6.89 9.83 -19.20
N GLU A 232 6.97 9.87 -17.89
CA GLU A 232 8.21 10.09 -17.14
C GLU A 232 9.27 8.98 -17.30
N TYR A 233 8.85 7.74 -17.68
CA TYR A 233 9.76 6.60 -17.91
C TYR A 233 10.16 6.44 -19.40
N MET A 234 9.57 7.21 -20.29
CA MET A 234 9.90 7.15 -21.73
C MET A 234 11.39 7.34 -22.04
N PRO A 235 12.13 8.27 -21.39
CA PRO A 235 13.56 8.40 -21.62
C PRO A 235 14.37 7.14 -21.31
N TYR A 236 13.99 6.42 -20.27
CA TYR A 236 14.69 5.18 -19.85
C TYR A 236 14.37 4.00 -20.77
N ILE A 237 13.15 3.93 -21.29
CA ILE A 237 12.74 2.90 -22.28
C ILE A 237 13.49 3.11 -23.59
N PHE A 238 13.62 4.34 -24.07
CA PHE A 238 14.38 4.67 -25.28
C PHE A 238 15.89 4.44 -25.08
N ALA A 239 16.44 4.76 -23.90
CA ALA A 239 17.83 4.49 -23.57
C ALA A 239 18.11 2.97 -23.55
N GLY A 240 17.23 2.17 -22.96
CA GLY A 240 17.32 0.71 -22.94
C GLY A 240 17.27 0.09 -24.36
N ALA A 241 16.36 0.56 -25.21
CA ALA A 241 16.24 0.12 -26.59
C ALA A 241 17.48 0.49 -27.44
N ALA A 242 18.05 1.66 -27.22
CA ALA A 242 19.29 2.09 -27.91
C ALA A 242 20.49 1.23 -27.50
N VAL A 243 20.64 0.89 -26.21
CA VAL A 243 21.71 0.02 -25.72
C VAL A 243 21.58 -1.40 -26.31
N LEU A 244 20.38 -1.96 -26.36
CA LEU A 244 20.14 -3.27 -27.00
C LEU A 244 20.43 -3.21 -28.49
N GLY A 245 20.07 -2.16 -29.19
CA GLY A 245 20.38 -1.97 -30.60
C GLY A 245 21.89 -1.91 -30.89
N VAL A 246 22.64 -1.20 -30.05
CA VAL A 246 24.10 -1.10 -30.15
C VAL A 246 24.76 -2.46 -29.87
N LEU A 247 24.35 -3.20 -28.87
CA LEU A 247 24.84 -4.52 -28.54
C LEU A 247 24.58 -5.52 -29.68
N THR A 248 23.38 -5.50 -30.25
CA THR A 248 23.02 -6.34 -31.39
C THR A 248 23.88 -6.01 -32.64
N TRP A 249 24.09 -4.70 -32.90
CA TRP A 249 24.93 -4.26 -34.00
C TRP A 249 26.42 -4.68 -33.82
N LEU A 250 26.96 -4.55 -32.61
CA LEU A 250 28.33 -4.98 -32.28
C LEU A 250 28.50 -6.48 -32.42
N THR A 251 27.55 -7.30 -31.98
CA THR A 251 27.59 -8.76 -32.14
C THR A 251 27.52 -9.17 -33.60
N MET A 252 26.62 -8.55 -34.39
CA MET A 252 26.56 -8.80 -35.84
C MET A 252 27.86 -8.40 -36.57
N ARG A 253 28.44 -7.25 -36.20
CA ARG A 253 29.73 -6.79 -36.77
C ARG A 253 30.89 -7.72 -36.43
N TRP A 254 30.89 -8.25 -35.18
CA TRP A 254 31.88 -9.25 -34.74
C TRP A 254 31.72 -10.57 -35.49
N TYR A 255 30.49 -11.06 -35.69
CA TYR A 255 30.21 -12.29 -36.45
C TYR A 255 30.61 -12.19 -37.90
N ARG A 256 30.30 -11.06 -38.59
CA ARG A 256 30.70 -10.81 -39.98
C ARG A 256 32.22 -10.75 -40.21
N ARG A 257 33.00 -10.44 -39.18
CA ARG A 257 34.48 -10.41 -39.26
C ARG A 257 35.12 -11.78 -39.06
N ARG A 258 34.38 -12.78 -38.62
CA ARG A 258 34.88 -14.13 -38.33
C ARG A 258 34.35 -15.21 -39.26
N SER A 259 33.45 -14.93 -40.19
CA SER A 259 33.02 -15.88 -41.22
C SER A 259 34.04 -15.84 -42.36
N PRO A 260 34.84 -16.89 -42.55
CA PRO A 260 35.64 -16.99 -43.75
C PRO A 260 34.72 -17.20 -44.95
N VAL A 261 35.05 -16.54 -46.07
CA VAL A 261 34.44 -16.75 -47.39
C VAL A 261 34.81 -18.11 -47.88
#